data_694f443de412fcababc82169ed26ca9a
#
_entry.id   694f443de412fcababc82169ed26ca9a
#
_cell.length_a   1.000
_cell.length_b   1.000
_cell.length_c   1.000
_cell.angle_alpha   90.00
_cell.angle_beta   90.00
_cell.angle_gamma   90.00
#
_symmetry.space_group_name_H-M   'P 1'
#
loop_
_entity.id
_entity.type
_entity.pdbx_description
1 polymer ?
#
loop_
_entity_poly.entity_id
_entity_poly.type
_entity_poly.pdbx_seq_one_letter_code
_entity_poly.pdbx_strand_id
1 'polypeptide(L)' 'MRAKPKKRDQEEYVLRRAKELAESGRFTGWTGIEFELRYAEGFELARAWLDYAPVREELDLICRRAKARETLGVV' A
#
# COMPACT_ATOMS: atom_id res chain seq x y z
N MET A 1 4.69 -24.67 11.09
CA MET A 1 4.88 -23.21 11.05
C MET A 1 5.58 -22.82 9.75
N ARG A 2 5.06 -21.82 9.07
CA ARG A 2 5.68 -21.40 7.81
C ARG A 2 6.89 -20.56 8.05
N ALA A 3 7.95 -20.80 7.29
CA ALA A 3 9.11 -19.92 7.29
C ALA A 3 8.70 -18.57 6.69
N LYS A 4 9.30 -17.51 7.19
CA LYS A 4 9.08 -16.19 6.59
C LYS A 4 9.65 -16.20 5.17
N PRO A 5 8.96 -15.56 4.21
CA PRO A 5 9.52 -15.48 2.87
C PRO A 5 10.83 -14.69 2.87
N LYS A 6 11.63 -14.89 1.85
CA LYS A 6 12.88 -14.15 1.68
C LYS A 6 12.56 -12.68 1.51
N LYS A 7 13.54 -11.81 1.76
CA LYS A 7 13.36 -10.36 1.61
C LYS A 7 12.73 -9.98 0.27
N ARG A 8 13.21 -10.58 -0.81
CA ARG A 8 12.69 -10.31 -2.14
C ARG A 8 11.20 -10.63 -2.23
N ASP A 9 10.82 -11.79 -1.69
CA ASP A 9 9.41 -12.20 -1.74
C ASP A 9 8.55 -11.30 -0.85
N GLN A 10 9.09 -10.85 0.27
CA GLN A 10 8.39 -9.92 1.13
C GLN A 10 8.16 -8.59 0.43
N GLU A 11 9.17 -8.11 -0.28
CA GLU A 11 9.05 -6.85 -1.00
C GLU A 11 7.95 -6.93 -2.05
N GLU A 12 7.94 -8.00 -2.84
CA GLU A 12 6.89 -8.20 -3.84
C GLU A 12 5.51 -8.26 -3.20
N TYR A 13 5.40 -9.00 -2.11
CA TYR A 13 4.15 -9.10 -1.38
C TYR A 13 3.69 -7.72 -0.88
N VAL A 14 4.61 -6.97 -0.27
CA VAL A 14 4.29 -5.67 0.29
C VAL A 14 3.86 -4.69 -0.79
N LEU A 15 4.54 -4.69 -1.92
CA LEU A 15 4.17 -3.80 -3.03
C LEU A 15 2.78 -4.13 -3.57
N ARG A 16 2.47 -5.42 -3.70
CA ARG A 16 1.14 -5.84 -4.14
C ARG A 16 0.09 -5.49 -3.10
N ARG A 17 0.39 -5.76 -1.85
CA ARG A 17 -0.52 -5.46 -0.75
C ARG A 17 -0.79 -3.96 -0.65
N ALA A 18 0.25 -3.15 -0.87
CA ALA A 18 0.10 -1.70 -0.86
C ALA A 18 -0.91 -1.23 -1.91
N LYS A 19 -0.86 -1.82 -3.09
CA LYS A 19 -1.83 -1.48 -4.14
C LYS A 19 -3.24 -1.87 -3.74
N GLU A 20 -3.40 -3.04 -3.12
CA GLU A 20 -4.70 -3.46 -2.62
C GLU A 20 -5.25 -2.48 -1.60
N LEU A 21 -4.40 -2.04 -0.68
CA LEU A 21 -4.81 -1.07 0.33
C LEU A 21 -5.18 0.27 -0.32
N ALA A 22 -4.42 0.68 -1.32
CA ALA A 22 -4.73 1.92 -2.04
C ALA A 22 -6.08 1.83 -2.73
N GLU A 23 -6.39 0.67 -3.31
CA GLU A 23 -7.65 0.46 -4.02
C GLU A 23 -8.84 0.34 -3.09
N SER A 24 -8.61 0.12 -1.81
CA SER A 24 -9.68 -0.03 -0.82
C SER A 24 -10.45 1.27 -0.58
N GLY A 25 -9.87 2.41 -0.90
CA GLY A 25 -10.49 3.70 -0.63
C GLY A 25 -10.31 4.20 0.78
N ARG A 26 -9.63 3.46 1.65
CA ARG A 26 -9.45 3.84 3.05
C ARG A 26 -8.29 4.81 3.28
N PHE A 27 -7.41 4.95 2.30
CA PHE A 27 -6.20 5.74 2.46
C PHE A 27 -6.19 6.91 1.47
N THR A 28 -5.57 8.02 1.88
CA THR A 28 -5.46 9.20 1.04
C THR A 28 -4.13 9.26 0.29
N GLY A 29 -3.16 8.45 0.71
CA GLY A 29 -1.86 8.43 0.06
C GLY A 29 -0.98 7.34 0.60
N TRP A 30 0.25 7.27 0.07
CA TRP A 30 1.16 6.18 0.37
C TRP A 30 1.62 6.15 1.84
N THR A 31 1.68 7.31 2.51
CA THR A 31 2.15 7.34 3.90
C THR A 31 1.25 6.55 4.84
N GLY A 32 -0.06 6.65 4.66
CA GLY A 32 -0.99 5.86 5.46
C GLY A 32 -0.86 4.38 5.19
N ILE A 33 -0.64 4.03 3.93
CA ILE A 33 -0.46 2.63 3.52
C ILE A 33 0.83 2.08 4.14
N GLU A 34 1.92 2.85 4.09
CA GLU A 34 3.19 2.45 4.68
C GLU A 34 3.02 2.20 6.18
N PHE A 35 2.32 3.10 6.84
CA PHE A 35 2.07 2.99 8.28
C PHE A 35 1.29 1.70 8.59
N GLU A 36 0.26 1.42 7.80
CA GLU A 36 -0.55 0.21 7.98
C GLU A 36 0.29 -1.04 7.81
N LEU A 37 1.10 -1.10 6.76
CA LEU A 37 1.94 -2.26 6.49
C LEU A 37 2.98 -2.46 7.58
N ARG A 38 3.56 -1.39 8.08
CA ARG A 38 4.60 -1.47 9.08
C ARG A 38 4.05 -1.86 10.45
N TYR A 39 2.98 -1.22 10.88
CA TYR A 39 2.50 -1.40 12.25
C TYR A 39 1.39 -2.43 12.38
N ALA A 40 0.47 -2.50 11.44
CA ALA A 40 -0.62 -3.46 11.52
C ALA A 40 -0.25 -4.82 10.94
N GLU A 41 0.55 -4.85 9.88
CA GLU A 41 0.92 -6.10 9.23
C GLU A 41 2.36 -6.54 9.53
N GLY A 42 3.12 -5.74 10.24
CA GLY A 42 4.42 -6.15 10.76
C GLY A 42 5.59 -6.11 9.78
N PHE A 43 5.47 -5.38 8.68
CA PHE A 43 6.55 -5.29 7.69
C PHE A 43 7.44 -4.10 8.00
N GLU A 44 8.48 -4.33 8.79
CA GLU A 44 9.39 -3.27 9.23
C GLU A 44 10.06 -2.52 8.09
N LEU A 45 10.30 -3.20 6.96
CA LEU A 45 10.97 -2.60 5.82
C LEU A 45 10.00 -1.95 4.83
N ALA A 46 8.71 -1.91 5.15
CA ALA A 46 7.72 -1.34 4.25
C ALA A 46 8.09 0.08 3.81
N ARG A 47 8.55 0.90 4.75
CA ARG A 47 8.92 2.27 4.39
C ARG A 47 10.04 2.31 3.35
N ALA A 48 11.04 1.47 3.52
CA ALA A 48 12.16 1.42 2.58
C ALA A 48 11.70 1.04 1.19
N TRP A 49 10.76 0.09 1.11
CA TRP A 49 10.26 -0.37 -0.19
C TRP A 49 9.28 0.58 -0.83
N LEU A 50 8.48 1.29 -0.03
CA LEU A 50 7.47 2.21 -0.57
C LEU A 50 8.02 3.61 -0.79
N ASP A 51 9.10 3.99 -0.11
CA ASP A 51 9.68 5.33 -0.22
C ASP A 51 10.57 5.43 -1.45
N TYR A 52 9.94 5.25 -2.60
CA TYR A 52 10.56 5.29 -3.91
C TYR A 52 9.60 6.06 -4.80
N ALA A 53 10.06 7.12 -5.43
CA ALA A 53 9.17 8.08 -6.09
C ALA A 53 8.12 7.44 -7.01
N PRO A 54 8.49 6.53 -7.93
CA PRO A 54 7.47 5.92 -8.79
C PRO A 54 6.40 5.16 -8.01
N VAL A 55 6.79 4.49 -6.92
CA VAL A 55 5.85 3.73 -6.09
C VAL A 55 4.92 4.69 -5.35
N ARG A 56 5.49 5.74 -4.76
CA ARG A 56 4.68 6.73 -4.04
C ARG A 56 3.65 7.37 -4.95
N GLU A 57 4.09 7.75 -6.14
CA GLU A 57 3.21 8.40 -7.11
C GLU A 57 2.10 7.46 -7.57
N GLU A 58 2.43 6.20 -7.81
CA GLU A 58 1.45 5.22 -8.21
C GLU A 58 0.41 4.98 -7.12
N LEU A 59 0.86 4.82 -5.88
CA LEU A 59 -0.05 4.59 -4.76
C LEU A 59 -0.95 5.81 -4.53
N ASP A 60 -0.38 7.01 -4.60
CA ASP A 60 -1.17 8.23 -4.45
C ASP A 60 -2.24 8.34 -5.53
N LEU A 61 -1.88 7.96 -6.76
CA LEU A 61 -2.83 8.00 -7.86
C LEU A 61 -3.96 6.99 -7.65
N ILE A 62 -3.61 5.78 -7.23
CA ILE A 62 -4.61 4.75 -6.96
C ILE A 62 -5.55 5.20 -5.85
N CYS A 63 -5.00 5.78 -4.79
CA CYS A 63 -5.82 6.29 -3.69
C CYS A 63 -6.81 7.35 -4.17
N ARG A 64 -6.35 8.28 -5.00
CA ARG A 64 -7.23 9.33 -5.53
C ARG A 64 -8.33 8.75 -6.40
N ARG A 65 -7.99 7.78 -7.24
CA ARG A 65 -8.98 7.13 -8.10
C ARG A 65 -10.01 6.36 -7.29
N ALA A 66 -9.56 5.67 -6.23
CA ALA A 66 -10.46 4.93 -5.37
C ALA A 66 -11.43 5.88 -4.65
N LYS A 67 -10.93 7.01 -4.17
CA LYS A 67 -11.78 8.02 -3.54
C LYS A 67 -12.79 8.60 -4.51
N ALA A 68 -12.36 8.88 -5.74
CA ALA A 68 -13.25 9.41 -6.76
C ALA A 68 -14.37 8.44 -7.10
N ARG A 69 -14.03 7.14 -7.24
CA ARG A 69 -15.05 6.11 -7.50
C ARG A 69 -16.05 6.02 -6.36
N GLU A 70 -15.56 6.10 -5.14
CA GLU A 70 -16.41 6.04 -3.96
C GLU A 70 -17.40 7.20 -3.94
N THR A 71 -16.91 8.40 -4.24
CA THR A 71 -17.75 9.59 -4.29
C THR A 71 -18.80 9.47 -5.38
N LEU A 72 -18.42 9.02 -6.56
CA LEU A 72 -19.34 8.85 -7.67
C LEU A 72 -20.37 7.75 -7.40
N GLY A 73 -19.97 6.72 -6.66
CA GLY A 73 -20.88 5.63 -6.34
C GLY A 73 -21.95 5.98 -5.33
N VAL A 74 -21.81 7.09 -4.64
CA VAL A 74 -22.75 7.53 -3.60
C VAL A 74 -23.94 8.27 -4.16
N VAL A 75 -23.84 8.76 -5.37
CA VAL A 75 -24.91 9.55 -5.99
C VAL A 75 -26.19 8.77 -6.25
#